data_f215eff11c54f9df629a7dc78279a871
#
_entry.id   f215eff11c54f9df629a7dc78279a871
#
_cell.length_a   1.000
_cell.length_b   1.000
_cell.length_c   1.000
_cell.angle_alpha   90.00
_cell.angle_beta   90.00
_cell.angle_gamma   90.00
#
_symmetry.space_group_name_H-M   'P 1'
#
loop_
_entity.id
_entity.type
_entity.pdbx_description
1 polymer ?
#
loop_
_entity_poly.entity_id
_entity_poly.type
_entity_poly.pdbx_seq_one_letter_code
_entity_poly.pdbx_strand_id
1 'polypeptide(L)'
;MKTALTIAGSDSSGGAGIQADMKTMTANGVYAMSAVTALTAQNTTGVTDILESTPHFLGEPLDAIFTDIFPDAVKIGMVSSADLIVVIAEKLKQYKAENIVVDPVMVATSGAKLLRDDAVEALCRELLPLAAVLTPNIPEAEILSGMTITDATGMEAAAKYISEKYGCAVLCKGGHKVNDADDLLWRNGFGKWFHGKRIDNPNTHGTGCTLSSAIASNLAKGYDLDESVERAKEYISGALAAMLDLGHGSGPMNHMFALKGAFTE
;
A
#
# COMPACT_ATOMS: atom_id res chain seq x y z
N MET A 1 21.27 -3.23 8.47
CA MET A 1 19.81 -3.47 8.44
C MET A 1 19.27 -2.77 7.21
N LYS A 2 18.35 -3.37 6.49
CA LYS A 2 17.68 -2.72 5.35
C LYS A 2 16.64 -1.72 5.86
N THR A 3 16.36 -0.70 5.04
CA THR A 3 15.53 0.44 5.41
C THR A 3 14.37 0.60 4.43
N ALA A 4 13.20 1.04 4.91
CA ALA A 4 12.08 1.40 4.06
C ALA A 4 11.38 2.66 4.57
N LEU A 5 10.90 3.47 3.64
CA LEU A 5 10.15 4.69 3.90
C LEU A 5 8.67 4.46 3.57
N THR A 6 7.77 4.78 4.48
CA THR A 6 6.35 4.95 4.16
C THR A 6 6.00 6.43 4.02
N ILE A 7 5.27 6.78 2.95
CA ILE A 7 4.71 8.10 2.69
C ILE A 7 3.19 7.91 2.63
N ALA A 8 2.50 8.25 3.70
CA ALA A 8 1.05 8.03 3.82
C ALA A 8 0.43 8.87 4.94
N GLY A 9 -0.89 8.86 5.02
CA GLY A 9 -1.63 9.37 6.15
C GLY A 9 -1.46 8.49 7.39
N SER A 10 -1.66 9.08 8.56
CA SER A 10 -1.72 8.33 9.83
C SER A 10 -3.10 7.72 10.04
N ASP A 11 -3.17 6.69 10.87
CA ASP A 11 -4.40 6.17 11.47
C ASP A 11 -4.18 6.11 12.98
N SER A 12 -4.85 6.99 13.72
CA SER A 12 -4.68 7.08 15.18
C SER A 12 -5.08 5.80 15.92
N SER A 13 -5.93 4.94 15.33
CA SER A 13 -6.25 3.62 15.87
C SER A 13 -5.15 2.58 15.62
N GLY A 14 -4.21 2.87 14.72
CA GLY A 14 -3.06 2.05 14.45
C GLY A 14 -3.30 0.87 13.51
N GLY A 15 -4.48 0.75 12.90
CA GLY A 15 -4.86 -0.38 12.04
C GLY A 15 -4.45 -0.23 10.59
N ALA A 16 -4.28 0.99 10.10
CA ALA A 16 -3.91 1.30 8.72
C ALA A 16 -2.86 2.41 8.65
N GLY A 17 -2.66 3.01 7.48
CA GLY A 17 -1.75 4.13 7.28
C GLY A 17 -0.32 3.84 7.70
N ILE A 18 0.43 4.89 8.06
CA ILE A 18 1.83 4.74 8.48
C ILE A 18 2.01 3.79 9.65
N GLN A 19 1.04 3.67 10.55
CA GLN A 19 1.13 2.79 11.71
C GLN A 19 1.11 1.31 11.31
N ALA A 20 0.24 0.90 10.41
CA ALA A 20 0.24 -0.44 9.85
C ALA A 20 1.51 -0.70 9.03
N ASP A 21 1.94 0.29 8.24
CA ASP A 21 3.13 0.21 7.41
C ASP A 21 4.38 -0.03 8.28
N MET A 22 4.61 0.80 9.31
CA MET A 22 5.76 0.68 10.18
C MET A 22 5.76 -0.62 10.98
N LYS A 23 4.61 -1.04 11.51
CA LYS A 23 4.47 -2.35 12.17
C LYS A 23 4.83 -3.49 11.23
N THR A 24 4.33 -3.45 9.99
CA THR A 24 4.58 -4.45 8.96
C THR A 24 6.07 -4.49 8.59
N MET A 25 6.68 -3.34 8.29
CA MET A 25 8.09 -3.23 7.94
C MET A 25 8.97 -3.76 9.07
N THR A 26 8.70 -3.36 10.31
CA THR A 26 9.43 -3.82 11.50
C THR A 26 9.30 -5.33 11.70
N ALA A 27 8.08 -5.87 11.60
CA ALA A 27 7.85 -7.31 11.71
C ALA A 27 8.51 -8.12 10.59
N ASN A 28 8.74 -7.51 9.42
CA ASN A 28 9.49 -8.08 8.32
C ASN A 28 11.02 -7.82 8.41
N GLY A 29 11.52 -7.29 9.53
CA GLY A 29 12.96 -7.11 9.79
C GLY A 29 13.59 -5.93 9.06
N VAL A 30 12.80 -4.91 8.70
CA VAL A 30 13.25 -3.70 7.99
C VAL A 30 13.09 -2.49 8.92
N TYR A 31 14.08 -1.60 8.94
CA TYR A 31 13.99 -0.35 9.68
C TYR A 31 13.02 0.59 8.97
N ALA A 32 11.94 0.94 9.65
CA ALA A 32 10.84 1.72 9.10
C ALA A 32 11.01 3.21 9.39
N MET A 33 10.88 4.03 8.35
CA MET A 33 10.84 5.50 8.42
C MET A 33 9.51 5.99 7.86
N SER A 34 9.10 7.22 8.20
CA SER A 34 7.80 7.74 7.73
C SER A 34 7.85 9.23 7.39
N ALA A 35 7.15 9.62 6.32
CA ALA A 35 6.74 10.98 6.01
C ALA A 35 5.21 11.04 5.98
N VAL A 36 4.62 11.86 6.83
CA VAL A 36 3.17 11.86 7.10
C VAL A 36 2.46 12.85 6.19
N THR A 37 1.54 12.35 5.36
CA THR A 37 0.75 13.19 4.44
C THR A 37 -0.45 13.85 5.12
N ALA A 38 -1.04 13.19 6.12
CA ALA A 38 -2.14 13.72 6.93
C ALA A 38 -2.19 13.03 8.29
N LEU A 39 -2.60 13.77 9.31
CA LEU A 39 -3.02 13.20 10.59
C LEU A 39 -4.53 12.96 10.56
N THR A 40 -5.00 11.85 11.13
CA THR A 40 -6.43 11.58 11.26
C THR A 40 -6.84 11.38 12.71
N ALA A 41 -8.01 11.88 13.06
CA ALA A 41 -8.74 11.46 14.24
C ALA A 41 -9.64 10.27 13.85
N GLN A 42 -9.09 9.07 13.97
CA GLN A 42 -9.68 7.84 13.41
C GLN A 42 -9.73 6.73 14.45
N ASN A 43 -10.77 5.92 14.37
CA ASN A 43 -10.92 4.68 15.11
C ASN A 43 -11.52 3.59 14.20
N THR A 44 -11.84 2.41 14.77
CA THR A 44 -12.37 1.28 14.00
C THR A 44 -13.77 1.53 13.41
N THR A 45 -14.46 2.58 13.84
CA THR A 45 -15.82 2.92 13.38
C THR A 45 -15.85 4.06 12.37
N GLY A 46 -14.75 4.83 12.20
CA GLY A 46 -14.67 5.91 11.21
C GLY A 46 -13.62 6.95 11.49
N VAL A 47 -13.60 7.96 10.62
CA VAL A 47 -12.73 9.16 10.68
C VAL A 47 -13.58 10.35 11.05
N THR A 48 -13.20 11.09 12.09
CA THR A 48 -13.94 12.25 12.58
C THR A 48 -13.27 13.58 12.23
N ASP A 49 -11.96 13.58 11.98
CA ASP A 49 -11.23 14.79 11.59
C ASP A 49 -9.94 14.43 10.83
N ILE A 50 -9.48 15.35 9.98
CA ILE A 50 -8.27 15.18 9.16
C ILE A 50 -7.50 16.49 9.13
N LEU A 51 -6.20 16.43 9.43
CA LEU A 51 -5.26 17.53 9.29
C LEU A 51 -4.20 17.16 8.26
N GLU A 52 -4.27 17.74 7.08
CA GLU A 52 -3.28 17.50 6.01
C GLU A 52 -1.96 18.22 6.31
N SER A 53 -0.83 17.60 5.92
CA SER A 53 0.45 18.27 5.83
C SER A 53 0.41 19.33 4.74
N THR A 54 1.20 20.40 4.91
CA THR A 54 1.41 21.33 3.79
C THR A 54 2.43 20.74 2.80
N PRO A 55 2.38 21.09 1.50
CA PRO A 55 3.38 20.65 0.51
C PRO A 55 4.81 20.99 0.95
N HIS A 56 5.04 22.20 1.46
CA HIS A 56 6.34 22.60 2.00
C HIS A 56 6.78 21.69 3.15
N PHE A 57 5.93 21.50 4.17
CA PHE A 57 6.30 20.69 5.33
C PHE A 57 6.53 19.21 4.95
N LEU A 58 5.78 18.65 4.00
CA LEU A 58 6.01 17.27 3.56
C LEU A 58 7.36 17.10 2.85
N GLY A 59 7.83 18.12 2.15
CA GLY A 59 9.15 18.13 1.52
C GLY A 59 10.30 18.01 2.52
N GLU A 60 10.18 18.64 3.71
CA GLU A 60 11.24 18.67 4.73
C GLU A 60 11.63 17.28 5.29
N PRO A 61 10.68 16.43 5.79
CA PRO A 61 11.04 15.09 6.23
C PRO A 61 11.52 14.19 5.09
N LEU A 62 11.04 14.39 3.86
CA LEU A 62 11.58 13.66 2.70
C LEU A 62 13.05 14.02 2.46
N ASP A 63 13.39 15.31 2.44
CA ASP A 63 14.78 15.76 2.32
C ASP A 63 15.65 15.23 3.47
N ALA A 64 15.16 15.32 4.72
CA ALA A 64 15.88 14.83 5.89
C ALA A 64 16.20 13.34 5.80
N ILE A 65 15.22 12.52 5.37
CA ILE A 65 15.39 11.06 5.25
C ILE A 65 16.35 10.74 4.09
N PHE A 66 16.11 11.27 2.89
CA PHE A 66 16.91 10.93 1.72
C PHE A 66 18.36 11.40 1.80
N THR A 67 18.66 12.44 2.61
CA THR A 67 20.02 12.96 2.78
C THR A 67 20.80 12.30 3.91
N ASP A 68 20.15 11.52 4.78
CA ASP A 68 20.79 10.85 5.93
C ASP A 68 20.63 9.32 5.87
N ILE A 69 19.42 8.80 6.10
CA ILE A 69 19.13 7.37 6.04
C ILE A 69 18.39 7.06 4.74
N PHE A 70 19.14 6.87 3.66
CA PHE A 70 18.54 6.61 2.34
C PHE A 70 17.76 5.30 2.34
N PRO A 71 16.46 5.31 1.94
CA PRO A 71 15.62 4.11 1.96
C PRO A 71 15.98 3.14 0.81
N ASP A 72 16.08 1.83 1.13
CA ASP A 72 16.22 0.76 0.12
C ASP A 72 14.92 0.51 -0.65
N ALA A 73 13.76 0.89 -0.08
CA ALA A 73 12.45 0.87 -0.74
C ALA A 73 11.54 1.96 -0.19
N VAL A 74 10.56 2.37 -1.01
CA VAL A 74 9.55 3.36 -0.63
C VAL A 74 8.16 2.76 -0.83
N LYS A 75 7.29 2.87 0.17
CA LYS A 75 5.87 2.57 0.04
C LYS A 75 5.06 3.86 0.08
N ILE A 76 4.18 4.06 -0.87
CA ILE A 76 3.26 5.18 -0.91
C ILE A 76 1.84 4.66 -0.70
N GLY A 77 1.15 5.23 0.29
CA GLY A 77 -0.24 4.91 0.59
C GLY A 77 -1.16 6.09 0.25
N MET A 78 -2.10 6.41 1.13
CA MET A 78 -3.05 7.50 0.92
C MET A 78 -2.36 8.86 0.86
N VAL A 79 -2.57 9.59 -0.24
CA VAL A 79 -2.18 10.99 -0.43
C VAL A 79 -3.38 11.75 -1.00
N SER A 80 -3.97 12.64 -0.21
CA SER A 80 -5.29 13.22 -0.47
C SER A 80 -5.30 14.36 -1.49
N SER A 81 -4.20 15.10 -1.68
CA SER A 81 -4.18 16.30 -2.53
C SER A 81 -3.16 16.21 -3.67
N ALA A 82 -3.48 16.88 -4.78
CA ALA A 82 -2.62 16.98 -5.96
C ALA A 82 -1.25 17.60 -5.63
N ASP A 83 -1.23 18.64 -4.80
CA ASP A 83 0.01 19.33 -4.43
C ASP A 83 0.97 18.44 -3.63
N LEU A 84 0.46 17.62 -2.71
CA LEU A 84 1.28 16.64 -1.99
C LEU A 84 1.82 15.56 -2.91
N ILE A 85 1.02 15.08 -3.87
CA ILE A 85 1.44 14.10 -4.88
C ILE A 85 2.59 14.64 -5.72
N VAL A 86 2.51 15.91 -6.16
CA VAL A 86 3.57 16.56 -6.94
C VAL A 86 4.86 16.63 -6.13
N VAL A 87 4.81 17.09 -4.88
CA VAL A 87 6.00 17.17 -4.01
C VAL A 87 6.63 15.79 -3.81
N ILE A 88 5.83 14.75 -3.54
CA ILE A 88 6.34 13.39 -3.40
C ILE A 88 7.06 12.95 -4.68
N ALA A 89 6.42 13.13 -5.84
CA ALA A 89 6.99 12.74 -7.12
C ALA A 89 8.30 13.50 -7.45
N GLU A 90 8.35 14.80 -7.15
CA GLU A 90 9.57 15.62 -7.30
C GLU A 90 10.72 15.11 -6.44
N LYS A 91 10.45 14.82 -5.15
CA LYS A 91 11.47 14.30 -4.22
C LYS A 91 11.95 12.91 -4.63
N LEU A 92 11.06 12.01 -5.03
CA LEU A 92 11.45 10.68 -5.53
C LEU A 92 12.34 10.76 -6.78
N LYS A 93 12.01 11.66 -7.72
CA LYS A 93 12.84 11.93 -8.91
C LYS A 93 14.18 12.56 -8.54
N GLN A 94 14.18 13.56 -7.66
CA GLN A 94 15.37 14.29 -7.20
C GLN A 94 16.40 13.34 -6.59
N TYR A 95 15.95 12.45 -5.72
CA TYR A 95 16.82 11.50 -5.01
C TYR A 95 17.00 10.17 -5.73
N LYS A 96 16.36 9.97 -6.89
CA LYS A 96 16.40 8.71 -7.66
C LYS A 96 16.02 7.52 -6.80
N ALA A 97 14.91 7.65 -6.07
CA ALA A 97 14.40 6.58 -5.23
C ALA A 97 14.05 5.33 -6.08
N GLU A 98 14.36 4.17 -5.55
CA GLU A 98 14.12 2.88 -6.19
C GLU A 98 13.12 2.04 -5.38
N ASN A 99 12.67 0.91 -5.95
CA ASN A 99 11.75 -0.02 -5.28
C ASN A 99 10.49 0.66 -4.72
N ILE A 100 9.88 1.51 -5.54
CA ILE A 100 8.70 2.30 -5.16
C ILE A 100 7.44 1.42 -5.33
N VAL A 101 6.76 1.14 -4.22
CA VAL A 101 5.47 0.45 -4.17
C VAL A 101 4.36 1.47 -3.94
N VAL A 102 3.44 1.60 -4.89
CA VAL A 102 2.31 2.52 -4.77
C VAL A 102 1.02 1.74 -4.56
N ASP A 103 0.41 1.93 -3.40
CA ASP A 103 -0.98 1.50 -3.14
C ASP A 103 -1.90 2.69 -3.49
N PRO A 104 -2.61 2.64 -4.63
CA PRO A 104 -3.34 3.79 -5.15
C PRO A 104 -4.69 3.94 -4.42
N VAL A 105 -4.65 4.28 -3.14
CA VAL A 105 -5.82 4.36 -2.27
C VAL A 105 -6.76 5.47 -2.74
N MET A 106 -7.71 5.14 -3.62
CA MET A 106 -8.68 6.07 -4.20
C MET A 106 -10.07 5.94 -3.59
N VAL A 107 -10.40 4.74 -3.11
CA VAL A 107 -11.74 4.38 -2.62
C VAL A 107 -11.62 3.71 -1.27
N ALA A 108 -12.40 4.15 -0.30
CA ALA A 108 -12.50 3.47 1.00
C ALA A 108 -13.13 2.08 0.84
N THR A 109 -12.92 1.19 1.81
CA THR A 109 -13.59 -0.13 1.87
C THR A 109 -15.12 0.00 1.86
N SER A 110 -15.65 1.13 2.35
CA SER A 110 -17.10 1.47 2.28
C SER A 110 -17.58 1.89 0.89
N GLY A 111 -16.70 2.02 -0.11
CA GLY A 111 -17.01 2.53 -1.44
C GLY A 111 -17.00 4.05 -1.56
N ALA A 112 -16.70 4.78 -0.50
CA ALA A 112 -16.60 6.24 -0.56
C ALA A 112 -15.34 6.68 -1.30
N LYS A 113 -15.47 7.65 -2.22
CA LYS A 113 -14.36 8.26 -2.94
C LYS A 113 -13.48 9.03 -1.94
N LEU A 114 -12.20 8.68 -1.87
CA LEU A 114 -11.22 9.29 -0.97
C LEU A 114 -10.42 10.40 -1.63
N LEU A 115 -10.26 10.35 -2.95
CA LEU A 115 -9.52 11.34 -3.72
C LEU A 115 -10.46 12.20 -4.57
N ARG A 116 -10.13 13.48 -4.67
CA ARG A 116 -10.74 14.38 -5.67
C ARG A 116 -10.18 14.08 -7.06
N ASP A 117 -10.88 14.52 -8.11
CA ASP A 117 -10.50 14.24 -9.50
C ASP A 117 -9.11 14.82 -9.83
N ASP A 118 -8.80 16.02 -9.35
CA ASP A 118 -7.49 16.66 -9.52
C ASP A 118 -6.34 15.85 -8.90
N ALA A 119 -6.58 15.22 -7.75
CA ALA A 119 -5.61 14.36 -7.09
C ALA A 119 -5.43 13.02 -7.84
N VAL A 120 -6.50 12.45 -8.39
CA VAL A 120 -6.41 11.25 -9.25
C VAL A 120 -5.60 11.56 -10.52
N GLU A 121 -5.83 12.70 -11.16
CA GLU A 121 -5.05 13.13 -12.33
C GLU A 121 -3.57 13.31 -12.00
N ALA A 122 -3.25 13.99 -10.88
CA ALA A 122 -1.88 14.18 -10.43
C ALA A 122 -1.21 12.84 -10.10
N LEU A 123 -1.91 11.92 -9.42
CA LEU A 123 -1.43 10.58 -9.12
C LEU A 123 -1.05 9.84 -10.40
N CYS A 124 -1.97 9.80 -11.37
CA CYS A 124 -1.75 9.13 -12.66
C CYS A 124 -0.60 9.72 -13.48
N ARG A 125 -0.45 11.04 -13.46
CA ARG A 125 0.55 11.73 -14.28
C ARG A 125 1.93 11.74 -13.64
N GLU A 126 2.02 11.98 -12.33
CA GLU A 126 3.30 12.29 -11.68
C GLU A 126 3.87 11.10 -10.91
N LEU A 127 3.03 10.29 -10.28
CA LEU A 127 3.49 9.31 -9.29
C LEU A 127 3.47 7.88 -9.82
N LEU A 128 2.37 7.44 -10.49
CA LEU A 128 2.29 6.06 -10.99
C LEU A 128 3.42 5.68 -11.95
N PRO A 129 3.92 6.57 -12.84
CA PRO A 129 5.05 6.24 -13.72
C PRO A 129 6.38 6.02 -13.00
N LEU A 130 6.49 6.37 -11.71
CA LEU A 130 7.68 6.15 -10.90
C LEU A 130 7.67 4.81 -10.16
N ALA A 131 6.54 4.12 -10.15
CA ALA A 131 6.36 2.90 -9.39
C ALA A 131 7.15 1.72 -10.00
N ALA A 132 7.77 0.92 -9.16
CA ALA A 132 8.20 -0.43 -9.52
C ALA A 132 6.99 -1.37 -9.59
N VAL A 133 6.03 -1.19 -8.68
CA VAL A 133 4.77 -1.94 -8.66
C VAL A 133 3.62 -1.11 -8.10
N LEU A 134 2.46 -1.21 -8.75
CA LEU A 134 1.16 -0.71 -8.28
C LEU A 134 0.38 -1.85 -7.65
N THR A 135 -0.38 -1.56 -6.57
CA THR A 135 -1.19 -2.58 -5.89
C THR A 135 -2.69 -2.23 -5.84
N PRO A 136 -3.35 -1.97 -6.99
CA PRO A 136 -4.76 -1.61 -7.01
C PRO A 136 -5.66 -2.79 -6.60
N ASN A 137 -6.73 -2.50 -5.87
CA ASN A 137 -7.87 -3.40 -5.77
C ASN A 137 -8.74 -3.33 -7.04
N ILE A 138 -9.78 -4.19 -7.16
CA ILE A 138 -10.63 -4.21 -8.36
C ILE A 138 -11.27 -2.85 -8.66
N PRO A 139 -11.93 -2.14 -7.72
CA PRO A 139 -12.47 -0.80 -7.98
C PRO A 139 -11.42 0.21 -8.43
N GLU A 140 -10.23 0.18 -7.86
CA GLU A 140 -9.11 1.05 -8.25
C GLU A 140 -8.57 0.69 -9.65
N ALA A 141 -8.48 -0.61 -9.96
CA ALA A 141 -8.09 -1.07 -11.29
C ALA A 141 -9.11 -0.68 -12.36
N GLU A 142 -10.41 -0.70 -12.04
CA GLU A 142 -11.48 -0.18 -12.92
C GLU A 142 -11.32 1.32 -13.19
N ILE A 143 -11.03 2.12 -12.16
CA ILE A 143 -10.78 3.56 -12.32
C ILE A 143 -9.54 3.81 -13.19
N LEU A 144 -8.44 3.11 -12.94
CA LEU A 144 -7.17 3.31 -13.65
C LEU A 144 -7.21 2.84 -15.11
N SER A 145 -7.97 1.77 -15.40
CA SER A 145 -8.10 1.20 -16.73
C SER A 145 -9.27 1.77 -17.53
N GLY A 146 -10.30 2.27 -16.87
CA GLY A 146 -11.59 2.61 -17.49
C GLY A 146 -12.42 1.39 -17.91
N MET A 147 -12.06 0.19 -17.43
CA MET A 147 -12.70 -1.09 -17.76
C MET A 147 -13.53 -1.57 -16.58
N THR A 148 -14.61 -2.31 -16.86
CA THR A 148 -15.36 -3.04 -15.82
C THR A 148 -14.76 -4.44 -15.67
N ILE A 149 -14.52 -4.87 -14.44
CA ILE A 149 -13.88 -6.14 -14.11
C ILE A 149 -14.92 -7.06 -13.46
N THR A 150 -15.35 -8.09 -14.18
CA THR A 150 -16.34 -9.07 -13.70
C THR A 150 -15.79 -10.48 -13.52
N ASP A 151 -14.62 -10.74 -14.09
CA ASP A 151 -13.98 -12.06 -14.11
C ASP A 151 -12.44 -11.95 -14.21
N ALA A 152 -11.78 -13.10 -14.23
CA ALA A 152 -10.32 -13.20 -14.35
C ALA A 152 -9.79 -12.58 -15.64
N THR A 153 -10.50 -12.74 -16.76
CA THR A 153 -10.10 -12.19 -18.05
C THR A 153 -10.14 -10.67 -18.04
N GLY A 154 -11.19 -10.07 -17.44
CA GLY A 154 -11.28 -8.63 -17.24
C GLY A 154 -10.18 -8.10 -16.33
N MET A 155 -9.82 -8.86 -15.29
CA MET A 155 -8.72 -8.51 -14.39
C MET A 155 -7.35 -8.53 -15.10
N GLU A 156 -7.11 -9.53 -15.97
CA GLU A 156 -5.91 -9.59 -16.80
C GLU A 156 -5.83 -8.43 -17.80
N ALA A 157 -6.95 -8.13 -18.47
CA ALA A 157 -7.02 -7.01 -19.42
C ALA A 157 -6.74 -5.66 -18.76
N ALA A 158 -7.34 -5.41 -17.59
CA ALA A 158 -7.12 -4.19 -16.83
C ALA A 158 -5.68 -4.08 -16.31
N ALA A 159 -5.13 -5.15 -15.71
CA ALA A 159 -3.76 -5.17 -15.21
C ALA A 159 -2.73 -4.93 -16.33
N LYS A 160 -2.93 -5.57 -17.48
CA LYS A 160 -2.13 -5.35 -18.70
C LYS A 160 -2.17 -3.89 -19.14
N TYR A 161 -3.38 -3.33 -19.30
CA TYR A 161 -3.55 -1.94 -19.73
C TYR A 161 -2.85 -0.95 -18.79
N ILE A 162 -3.03 -1.12 -17.47
CA ILE A 162 -2.42 -0.27 -16.46
C ILE A 162 -0.88 -0.39 -16.52
N SER A 163 -0.36 -1.62 -16.62
CA SER A 163 1.08 -1.87 -16.73
C SER A 163 1.70 -1.22 -17.97
N GLU A 164 1.06 -1.36 -19.13
CA GLU A 164 1.53 -0.73 -20.38
C GLU A 164 1.45 0.80 -20.31
N LYS A 165 0.38 1.34 -19.72
CA LYS A 165 0.15 2.79 -19.61
C LYS A 165 1.16 3.49 -18.71
N TYR A 166 1.54 2.88 -17.59
CA TYR A 166 2.44 3.50 -16.61
C TYR A 166 3.85 2.94 -16.63
N GLY A 167 4.13 1.88 -17.40
CA GLY A 167 5.47 1.29 -17.52
C GLY A 167 5.95 0.54 -16.29
N CYS A 168 5.05 0.01 -15.46
CA CYS A 168 5.36 -0.63 -14.18
C CYS A 168 4.66 -1.98 -14.02
N ALA A 169 5.08 -2.78 -13.03
CA ALA A 169 4.33 -3.97 -12.65
C ALA A 169 3.00 -3.59 -11.95
N VAL A 170 1.99 -4.46 -12.06
CA VAL A 170 0.67 -4.26 -11.43
C VAL A 170 0.26 -5.52 -10.70
N LEU A 171 0.11 -5.43 -9.38
CA LEU A 171 -0.53 -6.45 -8.57
C LEU A 171 -2.01 -6.08 -8.37
N CYS A 172 -2.87 -6.56 -9.25
CA CYS A 172 -4.31 -6.39 -9.11
C CYS A 172 -4.82 -7.31 -8.00
N LYS A 173 -5.32 -6.72 -6.90
CA LYS A 173 -5.80 -7.47 -5.73
C LYS A 173 -7.20 -8.01 -5.98
N GLY A 174 -7.39 -9.30 -5.81
CA GLY A 174 -8.69 -9.97 -5.89
C GLY A 174 -9.55 -9.80 -4.64
N GLY A 175 -10.56 -10.64 -4.49
CA GLY A 175 -11.34 -10.75 -3.25
C GLY A 175 -12.72 -10.09 -3.22
N HIS A 176 -13.08 -9.22 -4.16
CA HIS A 176 -14.35 -8.50 -4.17
C HIS A 176 -15.35 -9.05 -5.22
N LYS A 177 -15.70 -10.33 -5.21
CA LYS A 177 -16.71 -10.99 -6.07
C LYS A 177 -16.19 -11.76 -7.28
N VAL A 178 -14.94 -11.59 -7.70
CA VAL A 178 -14.42 -12.24 -8.91
C VAL A 178 -13.74 -13.57 -8.60
N ASN A 179 -12.96 -13.61 -7.53
CA ASN A 179 -12.27 -14.81 -7.05
C ASN A 179 -12.14 -14.77 -5.53
N ASP A 180 -11.76 -15.87 -4.89
CA ASP A 180 -11.66 -16.02 -3.44
C ASP A 180 -10.71 -14.97 -2.80
N ALA A 181 -9.40 -15.14 -2.92
CA ALA A 181 -8.38 -14.18 -2.49
C ALA A 181 -7.18 -14.23 -3.45
N ASP A 182 -7.45 -14.46 -4.72
CA ASP A 182 -6.45 -14.57 -5.75
C ASP A 182 -6.05 -13.19 -6.27
N ASP A 183 -4.76 -12.92 -6.30
CA ASP A 183 -4.20 -11.69 -6.83
C ASP A 183 -3.43 -11.99 -8.13
N LEU A 184 -3.50 -11.06 -9.07
CA LEU A 184 -2.81 -11.15 -10.36
C LEU A 184 -1.66 -10.15 -10.41
N LEU A 185 -0.43 -10.64 -10.54
CA LEU A 185 0.73 -9.82 -10.87
C LEU A 185 0.94 -9.82 -12.39
N TRP A 186 0.84 -8.65 -13.01
CA TRP A 186 1.17 -8.43 -14.42
C TRP A 186 2.48 -7.66 -14.52
N ARG A 187 3.47 -8.26 -15.21
CA ARG A 187 4.75 -7.62 -15.50
C ARG A 187 5.38 -8.18 -16.77
N ASN A 188 6.14 -7.38 -17.49
CA ASN A 188 6.90 -7.79 -18.69
C ASN A 188 6.04 -8.54 -19.73
N GLY A 189 4.76 -8.20 -19.84
CA GLY A 189 3.82 -8.83 -20.77
C GLY A 189 3.21 -10.16 -20.31
N PHE A 190 3.44 -10.59 -19.06
CA PHE A 190 2.95 -11.85 -18.52
C PHE A 190 2.18 -11.63 -17.20
N GLY A 191 1.09 -12.40 -17.06
CA GLY A 191 0.32 -12.50 -15.82
C GLY A 191 0.73 -13.72 -15.00
N LYS A 192 0.92 -13.53 -13.67
CA LYS A 192 1.13 -14.62 -12.72
C LYS A 192 0.08 -14.51 -11.62
N TRP A 193 -0.70 -15.55 -11.41
CA TRP A 193 -1.68 -15.65 -10.35
C TRP A 193 -1.06 -16.12 -9.05
N PHE A 194 -1.39 -15.44 -7.97
CA PHE A 194 -1.06 -15.83 -6.60
C PHE A 194 -2.35 -16.23 -5.91
N HIS A 195 -2.57 -17.52 -5.77
CA HIS A 195 -3.76 -18.06 -5.13
C HIS A 195 -3.73 -17.88 -3.61
N GLY A 196 -4.87 -17.58 -3.03
CA GLY A 196 -5.04 -17.42 -1.60
C GLY A 196 -6.39 -17.95 -1.14
N LYS A 197 -6.47 -18.42 0.10
CA LYS A 197 -7.74 -18.75 0.74
C LYS A 197 -8.28 -17.55 1.48
N ARG A 198 -9.55 -17.24 1.28
CA ARG A 198 -10.24 -16.23 2.07
C ARG A 198 -10.25 -16.65 3.54
N ILE A 199 -9.77 -15.77 4.39
CA ILE A 199 -9.83 -15.92 5.84
C ILE A 199 -11.07 -15.17 6.30
N ASP A 200 -11.98 -15.86 6.95
CA ASP A 200 -13.20 -15.29 7.50
C ASP A 200 -12.88 -14.53 8.79
N ASN A 201 -12.42 -13.29 8.63
CA ASN A 201 -12.09 -12.39 9.71
C ASN A 201 -12.80 -11.04 9.44
N PRO A 202 -13.66 -10.54 10.34
CA PRO A 202 -14.32 -9.24 10.20
C PRO A 202 -13.32 -8.08 10.32
N ASN A 203 -12.16 -8.30 10.94
CA ASN A 203 -11.13 -7.32 11.22
C ASN A 203 -10.12 -7.26 10.07
N THR A 204 -10.48 -6.55 9.00
CA THR A 204 -9.70 -6.43 7.76
C THR A 204 -9.15 -5.03 7.52
N HIS A 205 -9.26 -4.14 8.53
CA HIS A 205 -8.77 -2.78 8.40
C HIS A 205 -7.25 -2.74 8.21
N GLY A 206 -6.80 -2.06 7.15
CA GLY A 206 -5.38 -1.92 6.81
C GLY A 206 -4.77 -3.08 6.01
N THR A 207 -5.57 -4.02 5.47
CA THR A 207 -5.05 -5.13 4.65
C THR A 207 -4.24 -4.65 3.44
N GLY A 208 -4.71 -3.61 2.72
CA GLY A 208 -3.99 -3.02 1.59
C GLY A 208 -2.65 -2.42 2.02
N CYS A 209 -2.65 -1.61 3.08
CA CYS A 209 -1.44 -1.01 3.65
C CYS A 209 -0.42 -2.10 4.06
N THR A 210 -0.89 -3.15 4.75
CA THR A 210 -0.04 -4.26 5.18
C THR A 210 0.56 -5.02 4.01
N LEU A 211 -0.22 -5.36 2.98
CA LEU A 211 0.28 -6.07 1.81
C LEU A 211 1.34 -5.25 1.06
N SER A 212 1.05 -3.98 0.76
CA SER A 212 1.98 -3.12 0.02
C SER A 212 3.26 -2.83 0.80
N SER A 213 3.18 -2.69 2.13
CA SER A 213 4.36 -2.50 3.00
C SER A 213 5.19 -3.76 3.16
N ALA A 214 4.58 -4.95 3.18
CA ALA A 214 5.28 -6.21 3.17
C ALA A 214 6.02 -6.44 1.84
N ILE A 215 5.41 -6.06 0.70
CA ILE A 215 6.08 -6.07 -0.61
C ILE A 215 7.29 -5.13 -0.59
N ALA A 216 7.12 -3.87 -0.14
CA ALA A 216 8.22 -2.91 -0.03
C ALA A 216 9.35 -3.43 0.87
N SER A 217 9.02 -4.06 1.99
CA SER A 217 9.99 -4.67 2.89
C SER A 217 10.80 -5.78 2.23
N ASN A 218 10.18 -6.62 1.40
CA ASN A 218 10.86 -7.71 0.72
C ASN A 218 11.72 -7.19 -0.44
N LEU A 219 11.25 -6.20 -1.20
CA LEU A 219 12.06 -5.50 -2.20
C LEU A 219 13.30 -4.82 -1.56
N ALA A 220 13.14 -4.15 -0.41
CA ALA A 220 14.24 -3.56 0.34
C ALA A 220 15.31 -4.59 0.72
N LYS A 221 14.91 -5.83 1.05
CA LYS A 221 15.81 -6.94 1.35
C LYS A 221 16.50 -7.53 0.11
N GLY A 222 16.09 -7.13 -1.09
CA GLY A 222 16.67 -7.57 -2.36
C GLY A 222 16.01 -8.81 -2.96
N TYR A 223 14.84 -9.23 -2.46
CA TYR A 223 14.04 -10.26 -3.13
C TYR A 223 13.49 -9.72 -4.46
N ASP A 224 13.32 -10.60 -5.44
CA ASP A 224 12.62 -10.22 -6.66
C ASP A 224 11.13 -9.96 -6.39
N LEU A 225 10.43 -9.38 -7.37
CA LEU A 225 9.04 -8.96 -7.17
C LEU A 225 8.10 -10.15 -6.94
N ASP A 226 8.29 -11.28 -7.62
CA ASP A 226 7.43 -12.46 -7.46
C ASP A 226 7.56 -13.03 -6.04
N GLU A 227 8.79 -13.20 -5.57
CA GLU A 227 9.05 -13.66 -4.21
C GLU A 227 8.58 -12.64 -3.18
N SER A 228 8.73 -11.34 -3.46
CA SER A 228 8.25 -10.27 -2.58
C SER A 228 6.72 -10.30 -2.42
N VAL A 229 5.97 -10.56 -3.49
CA VAL A 229 4.52 -10.72 -3.44
C VAL A 229 4.11 -11.98 -2.71
N GLU A 230 4.75 -13.11 -2.97
CA GLU A 230 4.45 -14.39 -2.31
C GLU A 230 4.62 -14.29 -0.79
N ARG A 231 5.78 -13.77 -0.33
CA ARG A 231 6.08 -13.54 1.09
C ARG A 231 5.12 -12.54 1.74
N ALA A 232 4.71 -11.51 1.02
CA ALA A 232 3.75 -10.54 1.51
C ALA A 232 2.35 -11.15 1.68
N LYS A 233 1.92 -12.02 0.76
CA LYS A 233 0.66 -12.77 0.88
C LYS A 233 0.68 -13.76 2.04
N GLU A 234 1.79 -14.43 2.27
CA GLU A 234 1.97 -15.30 3.44
C GLU A 234 1.88 -14.50 4.75
N TYR A 235 2.57 -13.37 4.82
CA TYR A 235 2.56 -12.50 5.99
C TYR A 235 1.16 -11.98 6.32
N ILE A 236 0.43 -11.41 5.32
CA ILE A 236 -0.91 -10.88 5.57
C ILE A 236 -1.91 -11.99 5.94
N SER A 237 -1.77 -13.18 5.37
CA SER A 237 -2.59 -14.34 5.72
C SER A 237 -2.38 -14.76 7.18
N GLY A 238 -1.14 -14.78 7.65
CA GLY A 238 -0.83 -15.04 9.05
C GLY A 238 -1.38 -13.97 9.99
N ALA A 239 -1.26 -12.69 9.63
CA ALA A 239 -1.78 -11.57 10.41
C ALA A 239 -3.32 -11.60 10.53
N LEU A 240 -4.03 -11.99 9.46
CA LEU A 240 -5.48 -12.19 9.46
C LEU A 240 -5.90 -13.43 10.26
N ALA A 241 -5.18 -14.56 10.10
CA ALA A 241 -5.47 -15.81 10.78
C ALA A 241 -5.29 -15.73 12.30
N ALA A 242 -4.53 -14.77 12.79
CA ALA A 242 -4.34 -14.53 14.22
C ALA A 242 -5.58 -13.97 14.95
N MET A 243 -6.63 -13.61 14.21
CA MET A 243 -7.96 -13.23 14.74
C MET A 243 -7.93 -12.19 15.85
N LEU A 244 -7.08 -11.15 15.72
CA LEU A 244 -7.06 -10.05 16.69
C LEU A 244 -8.41 -9.33 16.67
N ASP A 245 -9.01 -9.15 17.85
CA ASP A 245 -10.32 -8.52 18.00
C ASP A 245 -10.21 -7.29 18.90
N LEU A 246 -10.08 -6.12 18.27
CA LEU A 246 -9.95 -4.82 18.95
C LEU A 246 -10.89 -3.80 18.32
N GLY A 247 -11.60 -3.07 19.17
CA GLY A 247 -12.52 -2.00 18.76
C GLY A 247 -13.95 -2.47 18.58
N HIS A 248 -14.79 -1.63 17.98
CA HIS A 248 -16.23 -1.87 17.82
C HIS A 248 -16.66 -1.92 16.35
N GLY A 249 -15.74 -1.66 15.43
CA GLY A 249 -15.95 -1.71 13.98
C GLY A 249 -15.03 -2.71 13.31
N SER A 250 -14.61 -2.46 12.07
CA SER A 250 -13.58 -3.27 11.41
C SER A 250 -12.23 -3.00 12.09
N GLY A 251 -11.78 -3.98 12.90
CA GLY A 251 -10.58 -3.87 13.71
C GLY A 251 -9.29 -4.13 12.92
N PRO A 252 -8.11 -3.89 13.55
CA PRO A 252 -6.81 -4.12 12.97
C PRO A 252 -6.44 -5.61 12.93
N MET A 253 -5.50 -5.96 12.06
CA MET A 253 -4.85 -7.27 12.07
C MET A 253 -3.74 -7.35 13.11
N ASN A 254 -3.35 -8.56 13.49
CA ASN A 254 -2.19 -8.79 14.34
C ASN A 254 -0.89 -8.78 13.54
N HIS A 255 -0.28 -7.60 13.39
CA HIS A 255 1.00 -7.45 12.68
C HIS A 255 2.17 -8.20 13.37
N MET A 256 2.01 -8.59 14.64
CA MET A 256 3.06 -9.25 15.45
C MET A 256 2.86 -10.76 15.56
N PHE A 257 1.95 -11.36 14.79
CA PHE A 257 1.55 -12.78 14.93
C PHE A 257 2.72 -13.77 14.93
N ALA A 258 3.81 -13.47 14.24
CA ALA A 258 5.00 -14.33 14.12
C ALA A 258 6.16 -13.91 15.03
N LEU A 259 6.05 -12.76 15.74
CA LEU A 259 7.10 -12.30 16.63
C LEU A 259 7.06 -13.11 17.94
N LYS A 260 8.18 -13.74 18.26
CA LYS A 260 8.38 -14.48 19.51
C LYS A 260 9.67 -14.00 20.18
N GLY A 261 9.61 -13.78 21.48
CA GLY A 261 10.78 -13.35 22.26
C GLY A 261 10.39 -12.91 23.67
N ALA A 262 11.39 -12.58 24.47
CA ALA A 262 11.21 -12.24 25.87
C ALA A 262 10.30 -11.03 26.16
N PHE A 263 9.96 -10.23 25.12
CA PHE A 263 9.12 -9.04 25.23
C PHE A 263 7.74 -9.20 24.58
N THR A 264 7.38 -10.41 24.13
CA THR A 264 6.11 -10.70 23.44
C THR A 264 5.20 -11.65 24.20
N GLU A 265 5.59 -12.05 25.42
CA GLU A 265 4.83 -12.90 26.35
C GLU A 265 4.10 -12.06 27.42
#